data_b52f1ee3e54d71c70a7d4b24ce30e032
#
_entry.id   b52f1ee3e54d71c70a7d4b24ce30e032
#
_cell.length_a   1.000
_cell.length_b   1.000
_cell.length_c   1.000
_cell.angle_alpha   90.00
_cell.angle_beta   90.00
_cell.angle_gamma   90.00
#
_symmetry.space_group_name_H-M   'P 1'
#
loop_
_entity.id
_entity.type
_entity.pdbx_description
1 polymer ?
#
loop_
_entity_poly.entity_id
_entity_poly.type
_entity_poly.pdbx_seq_one_letter_code
_entity_poly.pdbx_strand_id
1 'polypeptide(L)'
;MREISRMPESERYNVRGIGVAHGQMSGGELDEVMRAFVDGEVDVLVCSSIIENGLDVPNANTLIVDRADRFGLSQLYQIRGRVGRSDRRAYCYLLVPDDVQEDAARRLRVLEHYTELGSGYSVALRDLELRGAGNLLGADQSGFAAQVGLDAYMRLLKKTVERIEKGEDVVEYPDPDVSLDGPAYLPDPYVSDSSQKLHLYRRLSKATGRTEVDDLKGELVDRFGPLPAEAQRLLDAAGVRILGRALGLERAIVRNRSARLTFREGVVPRMTVLEGPLTQRQAQMDVLRVHPLSFKLEQNGSEPILETVLVALSALNSARRDAA
;
A
#
# COMPACT_ATOMS: atom_id res chain seq x y z
N MET A 1 33.13 8.09 -6.50
CA MET A 1 34.32 8.85 -6.94
C MET A 1 35.63 8.10 -6.89
N ARG A 2 35.87 7.15 -5.96
CA ARG A 2 37.17 6.42 -5.89
C ARG A 2 37.39 5.34 -6.96
N GLU A 3 36.38 4.84 -7.63
CA GLU A 3 36.52 3.78 -8.66
C GLU A 3 36.81 4.33 -10.05
N ILE A 4 36.26 5.46 -10.44
CA ILE A 4 36.52 6.09 -11.75
C ILE A 4 38.00 6.50 -11.89
N SER A 5 38.67 6.85 -10.78
CA SER A 5 40.10 7.21 -10.78
C SER A 5 41.03 6.01 -10.96
N ARG A 6 40.55 4.79 -10.92
CA ARG A 6 41.35 3.55 -11.08
C ARG A 6 41.26 2.91 -12.47
N MET A 7 40.42 3.45 -13.38
CA MET A 7 40.34 2.98 -14.74
C MET A 7 41.57 3.34 -15.55
N PRO A 8 42.05 2.48 -16.48
CA PRO A 8 43.15 2.81 -17.39
C PRO A 8 42.85 4.07 -18.19
N GLU A 9 43.86 4.89 -18.49
CA GLU A 9 43.67 6.15 -19.23
C GLU A 9 42.99 5.96 -20.61
N SER A 10 43.21 4.80 -21.26
CA SER A 10 42.57 4.43 -22.52
C SER A 10 41.05 4.17 -22.44
N GLU A 11 40.52 3.98 -21.22
CA GLU A 11 39.09 3.73 -20.95
C GLU A 11 38.41 4.94 -20.28
N ARG A 12 39.18 6.01 -19.98
CA ARG A 12 38.59 7.26 -19.49
C ARG A 12 37.92 7.97 -20.65
N TYR A 13 36.62 7.84 -20.71
CA TYR A 13 35.82 8.75 -21.51
C TYR A 13 36.17 10.19 -21.08
N ASN A 14 36.25 11.10 -22.08
CA ASN A 14 36.55 12.52 -21.86
C ASN A 14 35.34 13.18 -21.16
N VAL A 15 35.20 12.96 -19.83
CA VAL A 15 34.17 13.61 -19.01
C VAL A 15 34.57 15.06 -18.82
N ARG A 16 33.82 15.99 -19.41
CA ARG A 16 34.07 17.44 -19.36
C ARG A 16 33.92 18.02 -17.95
N GLY A 17 33.02 17.41 -17.15
CA GLY A 17 32.82 17.85 -15.78
C GLY A 17 31.72 17.06 -15.06
N ILE A 18 31.68 17.22 -13.75
CA ILE A 18 30.67 16.63 -12.87
C ILE A 18 29.99 17.77 -12.13
N GLY A 19 28.68 17.94 -12.37
CA GLY A 19 27.82 18.82 -11.59
C GLY A 19 27.30 18.13 -10.34
N VAL A 20 27.12 18.87 -9.26
CA VAL A 20 26.51 18.35 -8.01
C VAL A 20 25.33 19.20 -7.65
N ALA A 21 24.17 18.56 -7.41
CA ALA A 21 22.93 19.24 -7.07
C ALA A 21 22.24 18.57 -5.88
N HIS A 22 21.91 19.34 -4.84
CA HIS A 22 21.24 18.81 -3.65
C HIS A 22 20.30 19.85 -3.00
N GLY A 23 19.34 19.40 -2.17
CA GLY A 23 18.27 20.22 -1.60
C GLY A 23 18.70 21.31 -0.61
N GLN A 24 19.99 21.41 -0.26
CA GLN A 24 20.51 22.47 0.60
C GLN A 24 21.13 23.62 -0.20
N MET A 25 21.19 23.52 -1.53
CA MET A 25 21.63 24.60 -2.41
C MET A 25 20.56 25.69 -2.53
N SER A 26 20.98 26.91 -2.74
CA SER A 26 20.08 27.99 -3.09
C SER A 26 19.46 27.73 -4.48
N GLY A 27 18.27 28.29 -4.75
CA GLY A 27 17.61 28.12 -6.05
C GLY A 27 18.49 28.57 -7.22
N GLY A 28 19.28 29.67 -7.04
CA GLY A 28 20.18 30.16 -8.07
C GLY A 28 21.34 29.22 -8.39
N GLU A 29 21.98 28.65 -7.36
CA GLU A 29 23.06 27.66 -7.54
C GLU A 29 22.54 26.38 -8.21
N LEU A 30 21.34 25.94 -7.82
CA LEU A 30 20.71 24.77 -8.43
C LEU A 30 20.42 25.00 -9.91
N ASP A 31 19.85 26.17 -10.26
CA ASP A 31 19.56 26.53 -11.64
C ASP A 31 20.82 26.63 -12.51
N GLU A 32 21.93 27.14 -11.96
CA GLU A 32 23.20 27.24 -12.66
C GLU A 32 23.78 25.85 -12.98
N VAL A 33 23.83 24.95 -12.00
CA VAL A 33 24.31 23.56 -12.21
C VAL A 33 23.40 22.81 -13.19
N MET A 34 22.10 22.97 -13.09
CA MET A 34 21.15 22.33 -13.98
C MET A 34 21.29 22.83 -15.42
N ARG A 35 21.49 24.14 -15.60
CA ARG A 35 21.73 24.73 -16.92
C ARG A 35 23.01 24.22 -17.54
N ALA A 36 24.12 24.20 -16.78
CA ALA A 36 25.39 23.66 -17.24
C ALA A 36 25.27 22.18 -17.70
N PHE A 37 24.43 21.37 -17.03
CA PHE A 37 24.18 20.00 -17.43
C PHE A 37 23.29 19.92 -18.69
N VAL A 38 22.25 20.72 -18.81
CA VAL A 38 21.38 20.75 -19.99
C VAL A 38 22.13 21.26 -21.23
N ASP A 39 22.99 22.28 -21.05
CA ASP A 39 23.78 22.85 -22.12
C ASP A 39 24.99 21.99 -22.50
N GLY A 40 25.23 20.88 -21.78
CA GLY A 40 26.32 19.94 -22.03
C GLY A 40 27.71 20.46 -21.65
N GLU A 41 27.79 21.42 -20.75
CA GLU A 41 29.06 21.90 -20.14
C GLU A 41 29.60 20.89 -19.14
N VAL A 42 28.72 20.12 -18.49
CA VAL A 42 29.05 18.98 -17.65
C VAL A 42 28.37 17.72 -18.19
N ASP A 43 29.06 16.58 -18.14
CA ASP A 43 28.58 15.31 -18.70
C ASP A 43 27.89 14.43 -17.64
N VAL A 44 28.17 14.65 -16.37
CA VAL A 44 27.62 13.88 -15.25
C VAL A 44 27.01 14.80 -14.22
N LEU A 45 25.76 14.54 -13.84
CA LEU A 45 25.08 15.21 -12.74
C LEU A 45 24.93 14.23 -11.57
N VAL A 46 25.53 14.53 -10.42
CA VAL A 46 25.31 13.83 -9.15
C VAL A 46 24.29 14.61 -8.34
N CYS A 47 23.16 14.00 -8.03
CA CYS A 47 22.10 14.72 -7.33
C CYS A 47 21.42 13.84 -6.28
N SER A 48 20.83 14.49 -5.28
CA SER A 48 19.86 13.85 -4.41
C SER A 48 18.49 13.77 -5.10
N SER A 49 17.44 13.27 -4.43
CA SER A 49 16.09 13.05 -4.97
C SER A 49 15.36 14.30 -5.53
N ILE A 50 16.06 15.43 -5.70
CA ILE A 50 15.52 16.69 -6.25
C ILE A 50 14.91 16.52 -7.66
N ILE A 51 15.40 15.54 -8.43
CA ILE A 51 14.93 15.23 -9.79
C ILE A 51 13.45 14.79 -9.83
N GLU A 52 12.86 14.42 -8.70
CA GLU A 52 11.42 14.07 -8.63
C GLU A 52 10.51 15.26 -9.00
N ASN A 53 10.97 16.50 -8.82
CA ASN A 53 10.15 17.71 -8.93
C ASN A 53 10.07 18.32 -10.35
N GLY A 54 10.03 17.49 -11.39
CA GLY A 54 9.56 17.97 -12.71
C GLY A 54 10.62 18.51 -13.65
N LEU A 55 11.90 18.38 -13.34
CA LEU A 55 13.00 18.76 -14.25
C LEU A 55 13.00 17.87 -15.49
N ASP A 56 12.91 18.46 -16.66
CA ASP A 56 13.06 17.80 -17.95
C ASP A 56 14.50 17.91 -18.43
N VAL A 57 15.16 16.77 -18.62
CA VAL A 57 16.56 16.69 -19.06
C VAL A 57 16.63 15.82 -20.30
N PRO A 58 16.29 16.38 -21.49
CA PRO A 58 16.18 15.62 -22.74
C PRO A 58 17.49 14.93 -23.15
N ASN A 59 18.65 15.49 -22.76
CA ASN A 59 19.96 15.00 -23.12
C ASN A 59 20.44 13.82 -22.23
N ALA A 60 19.82 13.58 -21.08
CA ALA A 60 20.20 12.49 -20.21
C ALA A 60 19.72 11.14 -20.79
N ASN A 61 20.66 10.32 -21.21
CA ASN A 61 20.40 8.98 -21.72
C ASN A 61 20.72 7.87 -20.70
N THR A 62 21.38 8.18 -19.63
CA THR A 62 21.80 7.21 -18.61
C THR A 62 21.47 7.71 -17.21
N LEU A 63 20.79 6.87 -16.44
CA LEU A 63 20.45 7.10 -15.05
C LEU A 63 21.05 6.00 -14.20
N ILE A 64 21.72 6.39 -13.11
CA ILE A 64 22.24 5.47 -12.11
C ILE A 64 21.66 5.84 -10.76
N VAL A 65 20.93 4.92 -10.14
CA VAL A 65 20.32 5.10 -8.81
C VAL A 65 21.11 4.26 -7.81
N ASP A 66 21.82 4.92 -6.90
CA ASP A 66 22.50 4.26 -5.80
C ASP A 66 21.53 3.85 -4.70
N ARG A 67 21.70 2.67 -4.11
CA ARG A 67 20.83 2.12 -3.06
C ARG A 67 19.37 2.14 -3.46
N ALA A 68 19.06 1.64 -4.65
CA ALA A 68 17.69 1.56 -5.17
C ALA A 68 16.75 0.76 -4.26
N ASP A 69 17.27 -0.12 -3.41
CA ASP A 69 16.55 -0.87 -2.37
C ASP A 69 15.82 0.03 -1.36
N ARG A 70 16.26 1.27 -1.17
CA ARG A 70 15.69 2.24 -0.23
C ARG A 70 14.54 3.06 -0.78
N PHE A 71 14.32 3.03 -2.07
CA PHE A 71 13.28 3.80 -2.75
C PHE A 71 11.96 3.02 -2.86
N GLY A 72 10.86 3.74 -2.84
CA GLY A 72 9.54 3.19 -3.16
C GLY A 72 9.40 2.88 -4.67
N LEU A 73 8.52 1.95 -5.01
CA LEU A 73 8.29 1.53 -6.40
C LEU A 73 7.84 2.70 -7.28
N SER A 74 6.86 3.48 -6.82
CA SER A 74 6.36 4.66 -7.53
C SER A 74 7.46 5.72 -7.73
N GLN A 75 8.32 5.91 -6.74
CA GLN A 75 9.43 6.84 -6.78
C GLN A 75 10.47 6.41 -7.82
N LEU A 76 10.88 5.15 -7.80
CA LEU A 76 11.81 4.60 -8.81
C LEU A 76 11.22 4.67 -10.23
N TYR A 77 9.92 4.44 -10.39
CA TYR A 77 9.24 4.59 -11.67
C TYR A 77 9.28 6.03 -12.17
N GLN A 78 9.03 7.03 -11.32
CA GLN A 78 9.12 8.44 -11.66
C GLN A 78 10.54 8.85 -12.04
N ILE A 79 11.54 8.42 -11.26
CA ILE A 79 12.97 8.69 -11.52
C ILE A 79 13.38 8.07 -12.86
N ARG A 80 13.03 6.80 -13.13
CA ARG A 80 13.27 6.13 -14.42
C ARG A 80 12.64 6.89 -15.58
N GLY A 81 11.44 7.45 -15.38
CA GLY A 81 10.74 8.23 -16.40
C GLY A 81 11.41 9.58 -16.74
N ARG A 82 12.53 9.95 -16.09
CA ARG A 82 13.31 11.16 -16.39
C ARG A 82 14.29 10.96 -17.53
N VAL A 83 14.66 9.73 -17.87
CA VAL A 83 15.50 9.39 -19.02
C VAL A 83 14.68 8.73 -20.12
N GLY A 84 15.17 8.79 -21.38
CA GLY A 84 14.51 8.18 -22.53
C GLY A 84 13.39 9.02 -23.14
N ARG A 85 13.46 10.34 -23.01
CA ARG A 85 12.51 11.29 -23.61
C ARG A 85 12.93 11.76 -25.02
N SER A 86 14.06 11.27 -25.50
CA SER A 86 14.53 11.49 -26.86
C SER A 86 14.44 10.19 -27.68
N ASP A 87 14.75 10.27 -28.97
CA ASP A 87 14.84 9.15 -29.90
C ASP A 87 16.06 8.21 -29.63
N ARG A 88 16.90 8.58 -28.66
CA ARG A 88 18.07 7.79 -28.26
C ARG A 88 17.69 6.74 -27.23
N ARG A 89 18.31 5.58 -27.31
CA ARG A 89 18.16 4.51 -26.32
C ARG A 89 18.67 4.98 -24.96
N ALA A 90 17.84 4.83 -23.93
CA ALA A 90 18.16 5.18 -22.56
C ALA A 90 18.44 3.94 -21.70
N TYR A 91 19.25 4.15 -20.68
CA TYR A 91 19.67 3.12 -19.74
C TYR A 91 19.36 3.58 -18.30
N CYS A 92 18.83 2.68 -17.49
CA CYS A 92 18.60 2.92 -16.07
C CYS A 92 19.23 1.78 -15.27
N TYR A 93 20.24 2.12 -14.46
CA TYR A 93 20.95 1.19 -13.59
C TYR A 93 20.48 1.40 -12.15
N LEU A 94 19.94 0.34 -11.55
CA LEU A 94 19.50 0.34 -10.15
C LEU A 94 20.53 -0.44 -9.33
N LEU A 95 21.38 0.26 -8.60
CA LEU A 95 22.43 -0.35 -7.78
C LEU A 95 21.84 -0.78 -6.44
N VAL A 96 22.12 -2.00 -6.04
CA VAL A 96 21.65 -2.62 -4.81
C VAL A 96 22.78 -3.35 -4.10
N PRO A 97 22.73 -3.52 -2.76
CA PRO A 97 23.68 -4.38 -2.05
C PRO A 97 23.38 -5.86 -2.32
N ASP A 98 24.34 -6.74 -2.01
CA ASP A 98 24.19 -8.19 -2.21
C ASP A 98 23.09 -8.79 -1.31
N ASP A 99 22.81 -8.20 -0.15
CA ASP A 99 21.87 -8.63 0.87
C ASP A 99 20.53 -7.86 0.83
N VAL A 100 19.92 -7.73 -0.36
CA VAL A 100 18.63 -7.03 -0.53
C VAL A 100 17.50 -7.77 0.19
N GLN A 101 16.73 -7.05 0.99
CA GLN A 101 15.51 -7.57 1.61
C GLN A 101 14.48 -8.00 0.55
N GLU A 102 13.72 -9.08 0.85
CA GLU A 102 12.79 -9.69 -0.11
C GLU A 102 11.75 -8.70 -0.67
N ASP A 103 11.22 -7.79 0.16
CA ASP A 103 10.26 -6.78 -0.26
C ASP A 103 10.87 -5.76 -1.23
N ALA A 104 12.13 -5.36 -1.03
CA ALA A 104 12.85 -4.49 -1.96
C ALA A 104 13.13 -5.22 -3.29
N ALA A 105 13.54 -6.48 -3.23
CA ALA A 105 13.76 -7.31 -4.40
C ALA A 105 12.46 -7.50 -5.22
N ARG A 106 11.31 -7.64 -4.57
CA ARG A 106 10.00 -7.72 -5.24
C ARG A 106 9.67 -6.42 -5.98
N ARG A 107 9.88 -5.24 -5.34
CA ARG A 107 9.65 -3.93 -5.98
C ARG A 107 10.53 -3.74 -7.22
N LEU A 108 11.81 -4.10 -7.13
CA LEU A 108 12.75 -3.97 -8.24
C LEU A 108 12.38 -4.86 -9.42
N ARG A 109 11.97 -6.11 -9.19
CA ARG A 109 11.47 -7.01 -10.23
C ARG A 109 10.25 -6.46 -10.98
N VAL A 110 9.37 -5.75 -10.29
CA VAL A 110 8.23 -5.08 -10.94
C VAL A 110 8.72 -4.03 -11.93
N LEU A 111 9.69 -3.19 -11.55
CA LEU A 111 10.26 -2.19 -12.46
C LEU A 111 10.98 -2.80 -13.68
N GLU A 112 11.64 -3.92 -13.49
CA GLU A 112 12.31 -4.67 -14.57
C GLU A 112 11.30 -5.24 -15.57
N HIS A 113 10.14 -5.70 -15.06
CA HIS A 113 9.10 -6.27 -15.91
C HIS A 113 8.33 -5.21 -16.72
N TYR A 114 8.04 -4.05 -16.11
CA TYR A 114 7.27 -2.98 -16.74
C TYR A 114 8.18 -1.94 -17.41
N THR A 115 8.78 -2.30 -18.56
CA THR A 115 9.71 -1.42 -19.29
C THR A 115 9.03 -0.48 -20.27
N GLU A 116 7.79 -0.74 -20.69
CA GLU A 116 7.08 0.04 -21.71
C GLU A 116 6.63 1.42 -21.19
N LEU A 117 6.66 2.41 -22.11
CA LEU A 117 6.11 3.74 -21.87
C LEU A 117 4.60 3.63 -21.62
N GLY A 118 4.11 4.29 -20.55
CA GLY A 118 2.69 4.24 -20.18
C GLY A 118 2.34 3.15 -19.16
N SER A 119 3.26 2.28 -18.76
CA SER A 119 3.04 1.25 -17.74
C SER A 119 2.84 1.80 -16.31
N GLY A 120 2.87 3.13 -16.11
CA GLY A 120 2.75 3.77 -14.79
C GLY A 120 1.53 3.35 -13.99
N TYR A 121 0.42 3.11 -14.68
CA TYR A 121 -0.79 2.61 -14.06
C TYR A 121 -0.61 1.20 -13.46
N SER A 122 -0.01 0.28 -14.22
CA SER A 122 0.25 -1.10 -13.79
C SER A 122 1.28 -1.14 -12.66
N VAL A 123 2.28 -0.26 -12.71
CA VAL A 123 3.29 -0.11 -11.64
C VAL A 123 2.64 0.43 -10.35
N ALA A 124 1.76 1.43 -10.45
CA ALA A 124 1.04 1.96 -9.30
C ALA A 124 0.10 0.92 -8.67
N LEU A 125 -0.54 0.10 -9.49
CA LEU A 125 -1.37 -1.01 -9.02
C LEU A 125 -0.53 -2.07 -8.29
N ARG A 126 0.64 -2.41 -8.83
CA ARG A 126 1.59 -3.34 -8.18
C ARG A 126 2.18 -2.79 -6.88
N ASP A 127 2.48 -1.49 -6.84
CA ASP A 127 2.92 -0.85 -5.60
C ASP A 127 1.85 -0.96 -4.50
N LEU A 128 0.58 -0.77 -4.87
CA LEU A 128 -0.55 -0.92 -3.98
C LEU A 128 -0.69 -2.37 -3.46
N GLU A 129 -0.56 -3.36 -4.34
CA GLU A 129 -0.62 -4.79 -4.00
C GLU A 129 0.54 -5.23 -3.08
N LEU A 130 1.76 -4.74 -3.35
CA LEU A 130 2.94 -5.06 -2.55
C LEU A 130 2.89 -4.50 -1.13
N ARG A 131 2.21 -3.36 -0.93
CA ARG A 131 2.01 -2.76 0.41
C ARG A 131 1.04 -3.55 1.28
N GLY A 132 0.32 -4.51 0.71
CA GLY A 132 -0.59 -5.41 1.41
C GLY A 132 -1.98 -4.84 1.71
N ALA A 133 -2.85 -5.69 2.28
CA ALA A 133 -4.27 -5.40 2.46
C ALA A 133 -4.57 -4.16 3.33
N GLY A 134 -3.73 -3.85 4.31
CA GLY A 134 -3.90 -2.68 5.17
C GLY A 134 -3.83 -1.36 4.38
N ASN A 135 -2.86 -1.23 3.48
CA ASN A 135 -2.71 -0.05 2.63
C ASN A 135 -3.69 -0.03 1.43
N LEU A 136 -4.08 -1.20 0.92
CA LEU A 136 -5.11 -1.32 -0.12
C LEU A 136 -6.46 -0.78 0.35
N LEU A 137 -6.76 -0.92 1.62
CA LEU A 137 -8.05 -0.62 2.22
C LEU A 137 -8.02 0.65 3.10
N GLY A 138 -6.83 1.18 3.41
CA GLY A 138 -6.63 2.32 4.31
C GLY A 138 -6.80 3.70 3.68
N ALA A 139 -6.94 4.73 4.54
CA ALA A 139 -7.14 6.12 4.13
C ALA A 139 -5.87 6.82 3.59
N ASP A 140 -4.68 6.27 3.81
CA ASP A 140 -3.39 6.88 3.45
C ASP A 140 -2.96 6.64 1.98
N GLN A 141 -3.90 6.76 1.04
CA GLN A 141 -3.58 6.75 -0.40
C GLN A 141 -3.08 8.13 -0.84
N SER A 142 -1.81 8.41 -0.63
CA SER A 142 -1.16 9.72 -0.85
C SER A 142 -1.12 10.22 -2.30
N GLY A 143 -1.66 9.51 -3.29
CA GLY A 143 -1.76 9.96 -4.68
C GLY A 143 -3.18 10.32 -5.15
N PHE A 144 -4.22 10.01 -4.36
CA PHE A 144 -5.63 10.23 -4.68
C PHE A 144 -6.29 11.37 -3.90
N ALA A 145 -5.53 12.10 -3.07
CA ALA A 145 -6.07 13.04 -2.09
C ALA A 145 -6.97 14.16 -2.66
N ALA A 146 -6.73 14.61 -3.88
CA ALA A 146 -7.52 15.72 -4.45
C ALA A 146 -8.93 15.28 -4.92
N GLN A 147 -9.10 14.04 -5.38
CA GLN A 147 -10.39 13.53 -5.83
C GLN A 147 -11.19 12.88 -4.68
N VAL A 148 -10.47 12.33 -3.68
CA VAL A 148 -11.05 11.75 -2.46
C VAL A 148 -11.64 12.84 -1.55
N GLY A 149 -11.11 14.05 -1.57
CA GLY A 149 -11.58 15.17 -0.73
C GLY A 149 -13.07 15.51 -0.93
N LEU A 150 -13.54 15.59 -2.19
CA LEU A 150 -14.94 15.91 -2.48
C LEU A 150 -15.86 14.71 -2.16
N ASP A 151 -15.47 13.50 -2.53
CA ASP A 151 -16.21 12.28 -2.24
C ASP A 151 -16.29 11.99 -0.73
N ALA A 152 -15.21 12.26 0.02
CA ALA A 152 -15.20 12.15 1.47
C ALA A 152 -16.07 13.22 2.13
N TYR A 153 -16.02 14.46 1.64
CA TYR A 153 -16.86 15.57 2.11
C TYR A 153 -18.35 15.28 1.85
N MET A 154 -18.72 14.88 0.64
CA MET A 154 -20.11 14.54 0.28
C MET A 154 -20.63 13.35 1.11
N ARG A 155 -19.78 12.39 1.43
CA ARG A 155 -20.11 11.25 2.28
C ARG A 155 -20.31 11.66 3.74
N LEU A 156 -19.45 12.52 4.27
CA LEU A 156 -19.59 13.13 5.61
C LEU A 156 -20.89 13.94 5.70
N LEU A 157 -21.17 14.75 4.70
CA LEU A 157 -22.40 15.56 4.65
C LEU A 157 -23.66 14.69 4.63
N LYS A 158 -23.72 13.67 3.73
CA LYS A 158 -24.83 12.73 3.65
C LYS A 158 -25.04 11.98 4.96
N LYS A 159 -23.97 11.47 5.58
CA LYS A 159 -24.04 10.81 6.87
C LYS A 159 -24.47 11.74 7.99
N THR A 160 -24.03 12.99 7.98
CA THR A 160 -24.43 13.98 9.00
C THR A 160 -25.93 14.27 8.88
N VAL A 161 -26.45 14.40 7.67
CA VAL A 161 -27.91 14.57 7.44
C VAL A 161 -28.69 13.34 7.90
N GLU A 162 -28.26 12.13 7.53
CA GLU A 162 -28.88 10.87 7.96
C GLU A 162 -28.84 10.68 9.49
N ARG A 163 -27.78 11.16 10.17
CA ARG A 163 -27.66 11.15 11.63
C ARG A 163 -28.66 12.11 12.30
N ILE A 164 -28.79 13.32 11.78
CA ILE A 164 -29.73 14.33 12.28
C ILE A 164 -31.16 13.80 12.12
N GLU A 165 -31.46 13.13 11.02
CA GLU A 165 -32.79 12.56 10.76
C GLU A 165 -33.14 11.36 11.65
N LYS A 166 -32.14 10.53 12.03
CA LYS A 166 -32.34 9.29 12.79
C LYS A 166 -32.14 9.44 14.31
N GLY A 167 -31.59 10.56 14.79
CA GLY A 167 -31.36 10.81 16.21
C GLY A 167 -30.38 9.83 16.89
N GLU A 168 -29.52 9.15 16.11
CA GLU A 168 -28.57 8.15 16.61
C GLU A 168 -27.19 8.76 16.87
N ASP A 169 -26.70 8.70 18.10
CA ASP A 169 -25.32 8.94 18.49
C ASP A 169 -24.43 7.73 18.14
N VAL A 170 -24.24 7.46 16.85
CA VAL A 170 -23.30 6.41 16.42
C VAL A 170 -21.89 6.97 16.48
N VAL A 171 -21.10 6.53 17.45
CA VAL A 171 -19.67 6.82 17.51
C VAL A 171 -18.99 6.14 16.30
N GLU A 172 -18.57 6.93 15.30
CA GLU A 172 -17.77 6.42 14.19
C GLU A 172 -16.28 6.47 14.55
N TYR A 173 -15.65 5.30 14.52
CA TYR A 173 -14.20 5.19 14.69
C TYR A 173 -13.51 5.25 13.31
N PRO A 174 -12.25 5.72 13.24
CA PRO A 174 -11.44 5.58 12.04
C PRO A 174 -11.20 4.11 11.71
N ASP A 175 -10.86 3.82 10.45
CA ASP A 175 -10.52 2.46 10.03
C ASP A 175 -9.34 1.91 10.87
N PRO A 176 -9.38 0.62 11.25
CA PRO A 176 -8.28 -0.01 11.96
C PRO A 176 -7.09 -0.28 11.02
N ASP A 177 -5.88 -0.31 11.58
CA ASP A 177 -4.70 -0.84 10.92
C ASP A 177 -4.79 -2.37 10.86
N VAL A 178 -4.92 -2.93 9.64
CA VAL A 178 -5.06 -4.39 9.42
C VAL A 178 -3.80 -4.92 8.74
N SER A 179 -2.97 -5.64 9.49
CA SER A 179 -1.75 -6.29 9.01
C SER A 179 -1.95 -7.80 8.90
N LEU A 180 -1.78 -8.35 7.71
CA LEU A 180 -1.91 -9.78 7.42
C LEU A 180 -0.56 -10.38 7.07
N ASP A 181 -0.37 -11.65 7.44
CA ASP A 181 0.71 -12.50 6.96
C ASP A 181 0.26 -13.19 5.66
N GLY A 182 1.04 -12.97 4.60
CA GLY A 182 0.76 -13.50 3.28
C GLY A 182 0.03 -12.53 2.33
N PRO A 183 0.03 -12.88 1.03
CA PRO A 183 -0.48 -12.03 -0.03
C PRO A 183 -2.03 -11.93 0.01
N ALA A 184 -2.55 -10.70 -0.10
CA ALA A 184 -3.97 -10.39 -0.13
C ALA A 184 -4.25 -9.37 -1.24
N TYR A 185 -4.49 -9.86 -2.45
CA TYR A 185 -4.69 -9.08 -3.67
C TYR A 185 -5.50 -9.89 -4.70
N LEU A 186 -5.86 -9.27 -5.83
CA LEU A 186 -6.47 -9.95 -6.97
C LEU A 186 -5.37 -10.40 -7.95
N PRO A 187 -5.07 -11.72 -8.09
CA PRO A 187 -4.03 -12.21 -9.00
C PRO A 187 -4.31 -11.88 -10.47
N ASP A 188 -3.27 -11.61 -11.28
CA ASP A 188 -3.43 -11.34 -12.72
C ASP A 188 -4.09 -12.48 -13.50
N PRO A 189 -3.82 -13.77 -13.20
CA PRO A 189 -4.54 -14.86 -13.83
C PRO A 189 -6.05 -14.88 -13.49
N TYR A 190 -6.46 -14.27 -12.37
CA TYR A 190 -7.85 -14.21 -11.94
C TYR A 190 -8.56 -12.97 -12.52
N VAL A 191 -7.97 -11.79 -12.41
CA VAL A 191 -8.46 -10.55 -13.02
C VAL A 191 -7.32 -9.93 -13.82
N SER A 192 -7.27 -10.17 -15.13
CA SER A 192 -6.18 -9.74 -16.01
C SER A 192 -6.24 -8.27 -16.38
N ASP A 193 -7.44 -7.69 -16.46
CA ASP A 193 -7.63 -6.28 -16.82
C ASP A 193 -7.34 -5.36 -15.63
N SER A 194 -6.30 -4.54 -15.76
CA SER A 194 -5.86 -3.63 -14.70
C SER A 194 -6.89 -2.56 -14.35
N SER A 195 -7.72 -2.11 -15.31
CA SER A 195 -8.77 -1.11 -15.06
C SER A 195 -9.90 -1.70 -14.23
N GLN A 196 -10.33 -2.93 -14.56
CA GLN A 196 -11.32 -3.66 -13.79
C GLN A 196 -10.81 -3.94 -12.38
N LYS A 197 -9.55 -4.38 -12.26
CA LYS A 197 -8.91 -4.63 -10.98
C LYS A 197 -8.90 -3.39 -10.08
N LEU A 198 -8.52 -2.22 -10.62
CA LEU A 198 -8.56 -0.97 -9.84
C LEU A 198 -10.00 -0.58 -9.47
N HIS A 199 -10.97 -0.78 -10.35
CA HIS A 199 -12.37 -0.51 -10.04
C HIS A 199 -12.85 -1.38 -8.87
N LEU A 200 -12.49 -2.67 -8.86
CA LEU A 200 -12.80 -3.60 -7.78
C LEU A 200 -12.13 -3.18 -6.45
N TYR A 201 -10.85 -2.80 -6.48
CA TYR A 201 -10.16 -2.27 -5.29
C TYR A 201 -10.81 -0.99 -4.76
N ARG A 202 -11.21 -0.06 -5.63
CA ARG A 202 -11.93 1.16 -5.23
C ARG A 202 -13.28 0.85 -4.59
N ARG A 203 -14.03 -0.09 -5.14
CA ARG A 203 -15.29 -0.51 -4.53
C ARG A 203 -15.06 -1.14 -3.17
N LEU A 204 -14.07 -2.02 -3.04
CA LEU A 204 -13.73 -2.67 -1.80
C LEU A 204 -13.26 -1.69 -0.72
N SER A 205 -12.42 -0.70 -1.08
CA SER A 205 -11.97 0.35 -0.15
C SER A 205 -13.11 1.27 0.31
N LYS A 206 -14.10 1.50 -0.55
CA LYS A 206 -15.29 2.32 -0.25
C LYS A 206 -16.36 1.57 0.53
N ALA A 207 -16.31 0.26 0.58
CA ALA A 207 -17.31 -0.56 1.26
C ALA A 207 -17.36 -0.22 2.76
N THR A 208 -18.57 0.05 3.23
CA THR A 208 -18.87 0.44 4.63
C THR A 208 -19.63 -0.64 5.39
N GLY A 209 -20.25 -1.58 4.65
CA GLY A 209 -21.03 -2.68 5.17
C GLY A 209 -20.54 -4.05 4.71
N ARG A 210 -20.81 -5.07 5.50
CA ARG A 210 -20.45 -6.46 5.19
C ARG A 210 -21.16 -6.95 3.91
N THR A 211 -22.43 -6.58 3.71
CA THR A 211 -23.21 -6.93 2.53
C THR A 211 -22.56 -6.49 1.23
N GLU A 212 -21.96 -5.29 1.20
CA GLU A 212 -21.24 -4.78 0.03
C GLU A 212 -20.01 -5.66 -0.33
N VAL A 213 -19.34 -6.22 0.68
CA VAL A 213 -18.20 -7.15 0.48
C VAL A 213 -18.71 -8.50 -0.01
N ASP A 214 -19.83 -8.99 0.54
CA ASP A 214 -20.42 -10.27 0.16
C ASP A 214 -21.00 -10.19 -1.28
N ASP A 215 -21.62 -9.08 -1.67
CA ASP A 215 -22.07 -8.80 -3.04
C ASP A 215 -20.87 -8.77 -4.02
N LEU A 216 -19.78 -8.11 -3.63
CA LEU A 216 -18.57 -8.07 -4.44
C LEU A 216 -17.93 -9.46 -4.57
N LYS A 217 -17.98 -10.27 -3.51
CA LYS A 217 -17.56 -11.67 -3.53
C LYS A 217 -18.37 -12.48 -4.52
N GLY A 218 -19.70 -12.33 -4.50
CA GLY A 218 -20.61 -12.98 -5.44
C GLY A 218 -20.31 -12.58 -6.89
N GLU A 219 -20.12 -11.29 -7.17
CA GLU A 219 -19.76 -10.78 -8.49
C GLU A 219 -18.42 -11.33 -8.98
N LEU A 220 -17.40 -11.41 -8.11
CA LEU A 220 -16.09 -11.96 -8.46
C LEU A 220 -16.20 -13.43 -8.85
N VAL A 221 -16.95 -14.23 -8.10
CA VAL A 221 -17.16 -15.65 -8.40
C VAL A 221 -17.94 -15.85 -9.69
N ASP A 222 -18.98 -15.05 -9.92
CA ASP A 222 -19.81 -15.12 -11.13
C ASP A 222 -19.02 -14.77 -12.40
N ARG A 223 -18.20 -13.72 -12.34
CA ARG A 223 -17.47 -13.20 -13.52
C ARG A 223 -16.16 -13.92 -13.81
N PHE A 224 -15.45 -14.33 -12.77
CA PHE A 224 -14.07 -14.83 -12.89
C PHE A 224 -13.88 -16.24 -12.36
N GLY A 225 -14.92 -16.87 -11.83
CA GLY A 225 -14.89 -18.22 -11.28
C GLY A 225 -14.43 -18.27 -9.81
N PRO A 226 -14.03 -19.46 -9.31
CA PRO A 226 -13.69 -19.66 -7.91
C PRO A 226 -12.61 -18.71 -7.43
N LEU A 227 -12.79 -18.15 -6.22
CA LEU A 227 -11.82 -17.22 -5.63
C LEU A 227 -10.48 -17.89 -5.32
N PRO A 228 -9.35 -17.35 -5.80
CA PRO A 228 -8.03 -17.76 -5.32
C PRO A 228 -7.83 -17.31 -3.86
N ALA A 229 -6.91 -17.99 -3.16
CA ALA A 229 -6.67 -17.75 -1.73
C ALA A 229 -6.28 -16.29 -1.41
N GLU A 230 -5.55 -15.64 -2.30
CA GLU A 230 -5.16 -14.24 -2.19
C GLU A 230 -6.37 -13.29 -2.25
N ALA A 231 -7.31 -13.56 -3.17
CA ALA A 231 -8.53 -12.78 -3.31
C ALA A 231 -9.47 -12.99 -2.12
N GLN A 232 -9.59 -14.22 -1.63
CA GLN A 232 -10.36 -14.50 -0.41
C GLN A 232 -9.78 -13.74 0.79
N ARG A 233 -8.46 -13.78 1.00
CA ARG A 233 -7.81 -13.02 2.08
C ARG A 233 -8.03 -11.52 1.97
N LEU A 234 -8.05 -10.95 0.76
CA LEU A 234 -8.35 -9.54 0.53
C LEU A 234 -9.77 -9.18 0.98
N LEU A 235 -10.76 -9.98 0.61
CA LEU A 235 -12.15 -9.78 1.02
C LEU A 235 -12.34 -9.93 2.53
N ASP A 236 -11.68 -10.90 3.13
CA ASP A 236 -11.71 -11.11 4.58
C ASP A 236 -11.05 -9.95 5.33
N ALA A 237 -9.94 -9.41 4.84
CA ALA A 237 -9.32 -8.20 5.39
C ALA A 237 -10.27 -6.99 5.33
N ALA A 238 -11.01 -6.82 4.25
CA ALA A 238 -12.04 -5.78 4.15
C ALA A 238 -13.16 -5.99 5.18
N GLY A 239 -13.56 -7.23 5.41
CA GLY A 239 -14.51 -7.58 6.47
C GLY A 239 -13.99 -7.22 7.86
N VAL A 240 -12.72 -7.53 8.16
CA VAL A 240 -12.06 -7.14 9.43
C VAL A 240 -12.01 -5.62 9.59
N ARG A 241 -11.68 -4.87 8.53
CA ARG A 241 -11.67 -3.41 8.54
C ARG A 241 -13.07 -2.85 8.88
N ILE A 242 -14.11 -3.32 8.21
CA ILE A 242 -15.48 -2.84 8.38
C ILE A 242 -15.99 -3.12 9.80
N LEU A 243 -15.87 -4.38 10.26
CA LEU A 243 -16.29 -4.77 11.59
C LEU A 243 -15.45 -4.10 12.68
N GLY A 244 -14.13 -4.03 12.46
CA GLY A 244 -13.20 -3.38 13.38
C GLY A 244 -13.51 -1.90 13.56
N ARG A 245 -13.82 -1.18 12.46
CA ARG A 245 -14.27 0.22 12.54
C ARG A 245 -15.55 0.35 13.37
N ALA A 246 -16.53 -0.50 13.12
CA ALA A 246 -17.78 -0.48 13.87
C ALA A 246 -17.57 -0.72 15.37
N LEU A 247 -16.58 -1.50 15.76
CA LEU A 247 -16.29 -1.89 17.14
C LEU A 247 -15.24 -1.02 17.84
N GLY A 248 -14.64 -0.04 17.16
CA GLY A 248 -13.56 0.77 17.72
C GLY A 248 -12.23 0.02 17.84
N LEU A 249 -11.98 -0.95 16.97
CA LEU A 249 -10.68 -1.59 16.84
C LEU A 249 -9.67 -0.56 16.35
N GLU A 250 -8.48 -0.54 16.93
CA GLU A 250 -7.35 0.29 16.50
C GLU A 250 -6.45 -0.48 15.53
N ARG A 251 -6.16 -1.75 15.89
CA ARG A 251 -5.23 -2.59 15.13
C ARG A 251 -5.60 -4.06 15.16
N ALA A 252 -5.46 -4.74 14.03
CA ALA A 252 -5.53 -6.17 13.87
C ALA A 252 -4.25 -6.70 13.23
N ILE A 253 -3.46 -7.50 13.93
CA ILE A 253 -2.27 -8.18 13.41
C ILE A 253 -2.58 -9.66 13.32
N VAL A 254 -2.68 -10.19 12.10
CA VAL A 254 -3.01 -11.60 11.84
C VAL A 254 -1.79 -12.30 11.26
N ARG A 255 -1.32 -13.34 11.92
CA ARG A 255 -0.13 -14.10 11.52
C ARG A 255 -0.36 -15.60 11.66
N ASN A 256 -0.20 -16.34 10.58
CA ASN A 256 -0.31 -17.79 10.51
C ASN A 256 -1.49 -18.36 11.32
N ARG A 257 -1.27 -18.73 12.59
CA ARG A 257 -2.27 -19.34 13.50
C ARG A 257 -2.67 -18.43 14.66
N SER A 258 -2.27 -17.19 14.66
CA SER A 258 -2.59 -16.25 15.74
C SER A 258 -3.01 -14.89 15.22
N ALA A 259 -3.89 -14.21 15.96
CA ALA A 259 -4.27 -12.84 15.69
C ALA A 259 -4.23 -12.02 16.97
N ARG A 260 -3.67 -10.82 16.90
CA ARG A 260 -3.74 -9.85 17.98
C ARG A 260 -4.69 -8.72 17.58
N LEU A 261 -5.67 -8.49 18.43
CA LEU A 261 -6.66 -7.43 18.26
C LEU A 261 -6.47 -6.40 19.39
N THR A 262 -6.32 -5.12 19.04
CA THR A 262 -6.14 -4.01 19.98
C THR A 262 -7.24 -3.00 19.74
N PHE A 263 -8.00 -2.68 20.78
CA PHE A 263 -9.07 -1.70 20.73
C PHE A 263 -8.58 -0.32 21.13
N ARG A 264 -9.32 0.70 20.75
CA ARG A 264 -9.03 2.08 21.14
C ARG A 264 -9.24 2.28 22.62
N GLU A 265 -8.60 3.29 23.17
CA GLU A 265 -8.77 3.66 24.58
C GLU A 265 -10.25 3.92 24.90
N GLY A 266 -10.69 3.40 26.02
CA GLY A 266 -12.10 3.50 26.47
C GLY A 266 -13.07 2.53 25.80
N VAL A 267 -12.64 1.76 24.80
CA VAL A 267 -13.51 0.78 24.12
C VAL A 267 -13.34 -0.60 24.76
N VAL A 268 -14.41 -1.11 25.36
CA VAL A 268 -14.45 -2.45 25.98
C VAL A 268 -15.67 -3.20 25.43
N PRO A 269 -15.52 -4.03 24.39
CA PRO A 269 -16.63 -4.82 23.87
C PRO A 269 -17.02 -5.95 24.84
N ARG A 270 -18.22 -6.49 24.66
CA ARG A 270 -18.75 -7.56 25.51
C ARG A 270 -18.07 -8.90 25.19
N MET A 271 -16.95 -9.18 25.85
CA MET A 271 -16.08 -10.32 25.55
C MET A 271 -16.72 -11.70 25.81
N THR A 272 -17.72 -11.79 26.70
CA THR A 272 -18.41 -13.04 27.05
C THR A 272 -19.10 -13.71 25.87
N VAL A 273 -19.45 -12.96 24.84
CA VAL A 273 -20.09 -13.49 23.64
C VAL A 273 -19.16 -14.29 22.74
N LEU A 274 -17.84 -14.28 23.01
CA LEU A 274 -16.84 -14.96 22.23
C LEU A 274 -16.68 -16.45 22.58
N GLU A 275 -17.08 -16.89 23.78
CA GLU A 275 -16.85 -18.24 24.27
C GLU A 275 -17.42 -19.31 23.32
N GLY A 276 -18.68 -19.20 22.92
CA GLY A 276 -19.32 -20.14 22.01
C GLY A 276 -18.67 -20.21 20.63
N PRO A 277 -18.55 -19.08 19.91
CA PRO A 277 -17.93 -19.03 18.59
C PRO A 277 -16.47 -19.51 18.56
N LEU A 278 -15.66 -19.19 19.59
CA LEU A 278 -14.27 -19.64 19.65
C LEU A 278 -14.17 -21.14 19.94
N THR A 279 -15.02 -21.68 20.83
CA THR A 279 -15.05 -23.12 21.12
C THR A 279 -15.41 -23.91 19.86
N GLN A 280 -16.42 -23.49 19.09
CA GLN A 280 -16.81 -24.15 17.83
C GLN A 280 -15.67 -24.20 16.82
N ARG A 281 -14.80 -23.18 16.81
CA ARG A 281 -13.65 -23.09 15.91
C ARG A 281 -12.36 -23.64 16.48
N GLN A 282 -12.39 -24.26 17.64
CA GLN A 282 -11.20 -24.76 18.34
C GLN A 282 -10.13 -23.67 18.51
N ALA A 283 -10.56 -22.45 18.85
CA ALA A 283 -9.69 -21.31 19.08
C ALA A 283 -9.68 -20.90 20.53
N GLN A 284 -8.54 -20.37 20.98
CA GLN A 284 -8.34 -19.85 22.35
C GLN A 284 -8.13 -18.34 22.30
N MET A 285 -8.49 -17.68 23.40
CA MET A 285 -8.33 -16.25 23.59
C MET A 285 -7.58 -15.93 24.87
N ASP A 286 -6.51 -15.16 24.75
CA ASP A 286 -5.72 -14.66 25.87
C ASP A 286 -5.78 -13.15 25.93
N VAL A 287 -6.20 -12.59 27.06
CA VAL A 287 -6.19 -11.14 27.28
C VAL A 287 -4.77 -10.69 27.61
N LEU A 288 -4.18 -9.88 26.73
CA LEU A 288 -2.81 -9.36 26.85
C LEU A 288 -2.75 -8.07 27.67
N ARG A 289 -3.76 -7.22 27.52
CA ARG A 289 -3.86 -5.91 28.17
C ARG A 289 -5.34 -5.54 28.35
N VAL A 290 -5.66 -4.87 29.43
CA VAL A 290 -7.04 -4.44 29.75
C VAL A 290 -7.29 -2.98 29.30
N HIS A 291 -6.30 -2.09 29.38
CA HIS A 291 -6.42 -0.68 29.00
C HIS A 291 -5.17 -0.21 28.22
N PRO A 292 -5.26 0.14 26.92
CA PRO A 292 -6.37 -0.23 26.02
C PRO A 292 -6.50 -1.73 25.88
N LEU A 293 -7.72 -2.22 25.69
CA LEU A 293 -7.97 -3.67 25.58
C LEU A 293 -7.21 -4.26 24.39
N SER A 294 -6.43 -5.28 24.68
CA SER A 294 -5.76 -6.08 23.65
C SER A 294 -5.82 -7.56 24.01
N PHE A 295 -6.20 -8.38 23.06
CA PHE A 295 -6.22 -9.82 23.25
C PHE A 295 -5.65 -10.55 22.02
N LYS A 296 -5.19 -11.78 22.26
CA LYS A 296 -4.68 -12.68 21.27
C LYS A 296 -5.67 -13.83 21.03
N LEU A 297 -5.92 -14.14 19.78
CA LEU A 297 -6.60 -15.38 19.38
C LEU A 297 -5.56 -16.35 18.86
N GLU A 298 -5.67 -17.61 19.24
CA GLU A 298 -4.85 -18.71 18.74
C GLU A 298 -5.75 -19.80 18.17
N GLN A 299 -5.44 -20.21 16.94
CA GLN A 299 -6.17 -21.25 16.21
C GLN A 299 -5.51 -22.60 16.45
N ASN A 300 -6.20 -23.53 17.11
CA ASN A 300 -5.78 -24.90 17.31
C ASN A 300 -6.34 -25.85 16.25
N GLY A 301 -7.48 -25.46 15.62
CA GLY A 301 -8.12 -26.19 14.52
C GLY A 301 -7.41 -26.03 13.17
N SER A 302 -7.97 -26.62 12.12
CA SER A 302 -7.45 -26.53 10.74
C SER A 302 -7.88 -25.29 9.97
N GLU A 303 -8.84 -24.53 10.50
CA GLU A 303 -9.40 -23.35 9.84
C GLU A 303 -8.43 -22.16 9.85
N PRO A 304 -8.49 -21.28 8.84
CA PRO A 304 -7.69 -20.06 8.80
C PRO A 304 -8.04 -19.13 9.97
N ILE A 305 -7.02 -18.63 10.66
CA ILE A 305 -7.20 -17.69 11.80
C ILE A 305 -7.99 -16.43 11.40
N LEU A 306 -7.88 -15.98 10.16
CA LEU A 306 -8.58 -14.79 9.65
C LEU A 306 -10.11 -14.97 9.67
N GLU A 307 -10.61 -16.15 9.36
CA GLU A 307 -12.04 -16.49 9.49
C GLU A 307 -12.48 -16.47 10.96
N THR A 308 -11.66 -16.98 11.86
CA THR A 308 -11.92 -16.93 13.29
C THR A 308 -11.99 -15.49 13.80
N VAL A 309 -11.11 -14.61 13.32
CA VAL A 309 -11.18 -13.16 13.60
C VAL A 309 -12.49 -12.56 13.11
N LEU A 310 -12.92 -12.88 11.90
CA LEU A 310 -14.18 -12.37 11.34
C LEU A 310 -15.39 -12.84 12.16
N VAL A 311 -15.42 -14.09 12.57
CA VAL A 311 -16.49 -14.63 13.42
C VAL A 311 -16.51 -13.93 14.79
N ALA A 312 -15.35 -13.76 15.40
CA ALA A 312 -15.23 -13.06 16.68
C ALA A 312 -15.72 -11.61 16.59
N LEU A 313 -15.26 -10.86 15.60
CA LEU A 313 -15.71 -9.47 15.38
C LEU A 313 -17.21 -9.40 15.03
N SER A 314 -17.75 -10.37 14.30
CA SER A 314 -19.18 -10.43 13.98
C SER A 314 -20.01 -10.66 15.23
N ALA A 315 -19.61 -11.58 16.11
CA ALA A 315 -20.27 -11.83 17.39
C ALA A 315 -20.30 -10.59 18.31
N LEU A 316 -19.13 -9.91 18.40
CA LEU A 316 -19.03 -8.65 19.17
C LEU A 316 -19.95 -7.54 18.58
N ASN A 317 -20.01 -7.45 17.25
CA ASN A 317 -20.84 -6.43 16.60
C ASN A 317 -22.35 -6.72 16.76
N SER A 318 -22.76 -7.97 16.72
CA SER A 318 -24.15 -8.37 17.00
C SER A 318 -24.55 -8.02 18.44
N ALA A 319 -23.72 -8.40 19.40
CA ALA A 319 -23.95 -8.10 20.83
C ALA A 319 -23.98 -6.58 21.13
N ARG A 320 -23.28 -5.75 20.36
CA ARG A 320 -23.34 -4.28 20.46
C ARG A 320 -24.70 -3.77 19.94
N ARG A 321 -25.22 -4.31 18.85
CA ARG A 321 -26.51 -3.90 18.26
C ARG A 321 -27.69 -4.27 19.16
N ASP A 322 -27.60 -5.42 19.85
CA ASP A 322 -28.63 -5.90 20.76
C ASP A 322 -28.67 -5.09 22.06
N ALA A 323 -27.61 -4.33 22.38
CA ALA A 323 -27.49 -3.50 23.57
C ALA A 323 -27.79 -2.00 23.34
N ALA A 324 -27.92 -1.57 22.08
CA ALA A 324 -28.27 -0.21 21.67
C ALA A 324 -29.76 -0.07 21.42
#